data_aced8a6165110a342799c30ae29693ab
#
_entry.id   aced8a6165110a342799c30ae29693ab
#
_cell.length_a   1.000
_cell.length_b   1.000
_cell.length_c   1.000
_cell.angle_alpha   90.00
_cell.angle_beta   90.00
_cell.angle_gamma   90.00
#
_symmetry.space_group_name_H-M   'P 1'
#
loop_
_entity.id
_entity.type
_entity.pdbx_description
1 polymer ?
#
loop_
_entity_poly.entity_id
_entity_poly.type
_entity_poly.pdbx_seq_one_letter_code
_entity_poly.pdbx_strand_id
1 'polypeptide(L)'
;MEAVQTRKNFQIAMDWKQKTLEQWLEQYGSWLSLDAHHEDLSAHCSLGKILDMAQGIKTDRRRRALPRCNINETQAMAVEDMLSHLLETESAKVKQWLKVVIKYYVDGFSEEDIAESYDMSMYAVQRDKMLGTIRIATRFKLRSFLTD
;
A
#
# COMPACT_ATOMS: atom_id res chain seq x y z
N MET A 1 -5.64 15.86 21.03
CA MET A 1 -5.05 14.76 21.81
C MET A 1 -5.69 13.42 21.54
N GLU A 2 -6.98 13.36 21.32
CA GLU A 2 -7.68 12.10 21.02
C GLU A 2 -7.21 11.46 19.70
N ALA A 3 -6.96 12.25 18.66
CA ALA A 3 -6.49 11.75 17.37
C ALA A 3 -5.12 11.07 17.44
N VAL A 4 -4.22 11.54 18.31
CA VAL A 4 -2.88 10.97 18.48
C VAL A 4 -2.92 9.66 19.26
N GLN A 5 -3.82 9.55 20.24
CA GLN A 5 -4.01 8.32 21.00
C GLN A 5 -4.69 7.24 20.16
N THR A 6 -5.67 7.61 19.36
CA THR A 6 -6.38 6.68 18.47
C THR A 6 -5.44 6.05 17.45
N ARG A 7 -4.49 6.83 16.93
CA ARG A 7 -3.51 6.35 15.95
C ARG A 7 -2.46 5.40 16.54
N LYS A 8 -2.13 5.54 17.82
CA LYS A 8 -1.21 4.62 18.49
C LYS A 8 -1.85 3.25 18.78
N ASN A 9 -3.16 3.19 18.75
CA ASN A 9 -3.88 1.96 19.06
C ASN A 9 -3.90 0.96 17.90
N PHE A 10 -3.38 1.31 16.72
CA PHE A 10 -3.34 0.38 15.60
C PHE A 10 -2.53 -0.89 15.90
N GLN A 11 -1.54 -0.79 16.78
CA GLN A 11 -0.71 -1.94 17.16
C GLN A 11 -1.48 -3.02 17.91
N ILE A 12 -2.51 -2.62 18.65
CA ILE A 12 -3.34 -3.54 19.44
C ILE A 12 -4.70 -3.82 18.79
N ALA A 13 -5.02 -3.13 17.71
CA ALA A 13 -6.32 -3.25 17.05
C ALA A 13 -6.51 -4.61 16.34
N MET A 14 -5.41 -5.29 16.02
CA MET A 14 -5.44 -6.60 15.37
C MET A 14 -4.18 -7.39 15.69
N ASP A 15 -4.19 -8.67 15.30
CA ASP A 15 -3.02 -9.53 15.42
C ASP A 15 -2.15 -9.39 14.17
N TRP A 16 -1.12 -8.58 14.26
CA TRP A 16 -0.18 -8.33 13.17
C TRP A 16 0.65 -9.57 12.80
N LYS A 17 0.71 -10.57 13.66
CA LYS A 17 1.51 -11.78 13.44
C LYS A 17 0.90 -12.75 12.43
N GLN A 18 -0.38 -12.57 12.09
CA GLN A 18 -1.07 -13.45 11.14
C GLN A 18 -0.50 -13.36 9.73
N LYS A 19 0.08 -12.21 9.36
CA LYS A 19 0.65 -11.96 8.04
C LYS A 19 1.97 -11.21 8.17
N THR A 20 2.79 -11.28 7.12
CA THR A 20 3.96 -10.42 7.03
C THR A 20 3.54 -8.98 6.69
N LEU A 21 4.45 -8.03 6.92
CA LEU A 21 4.19 -6.63 6.58
C LEU A 21 3.79 -6.47 5.11
N GLU A 22 4.51 -7.14 4.21
CA GLU A 22 4.25 -7.07 2.77
C GLU A 22 2.84 -7.58 2.45
N GLN A 23 2.41 -8.66 3.09
CA GLN A 23 1.07 -9.20 2.92
C GLN A 23 0.00 -8.24 3.44
N TRP A 24 0.24 -7.60 4.58
CA TRP A 24 -0.71 -6.60 5.12
C TRP A 24 -0.87 -5.42 4.17
N LEU A 25 0.23 -4.93 3.62
CA LEU A 25 0.20 -3.80 2.68
C LEU A 25 -0.54 -4.15 1.39
N GLU A 26 -0.28 -5.33 0.84
CA GLU A 26 -0.97 -5.81 -0.35
C GLU A 26 -2.46 -6.03 -0.10
N GLN A 27 -2.82 -6.57 1.07
CA GLN A 27 -4.21 -6.75 1.46
C GLN A 27 -4.93 -5.41 1.62
N TYR A 28 -4.26 -4.43 2.18
CA TYR A 28 -4.81 -3.08 2.29
C TYR A 28 -5.07 -2.49 0.90
N GLY A 29 -4.14 -2.67 -0.03
CA GLY A 29 -4.32 -2.26 -1.42
C GLY A 29 -5.51 -2.93 -2.08
N SER A 30 -5.67 -4.24 -1.86
CA SER A 30 -6.81 -5.00 -2.37
C SER A 30 -8.13 -4.52 -1.77
N TRP A 31 -8.14 -4.21 -0.47
CA TRP A 31 -9.32 -3.69 0.22
C TRP A 31 -9.73 -2.32 -0.36
N LEU A 32 -8.76 -1.43 -0.59
CA LEU A 32 -9.01 -0.13 -1.21
C LEU A 32 -9.57 -0.27 -2.63
N SER A 33 -9.05 -1.22 -3.39
CA SER A 33 -9.52 -1.49 -4.76
C SER A 33 -10.96 -1.98 -4.78
N LEU A 34 -11.35 -2.82 -3.81
CA LEU A 34 -12.73 -3.29 -3.68
C LEU A 34 -13.68 -2.16 -3.32
N ASP A 35 -13.28 -1.30 -2.40
CA ASP A 35 -14.08 -0.15 -1.99
C ASP A 35 -14.31 0.80 -3.16
N ALA A 36 -13.24 1.16 -3.87
CA ALA A 36 -13.32 1.98 -5.08
C ALA A 36 -14.16 1.32 -6.17
N HIS A 37 -14.05 0.00 -6.33
CA HIS A 37 -14.81 -0.75 -7.32
C HIS A 37 -16.30 -0.78 -6.98
N HIS A 38 -16.66 -0.85 -5.71
CA HIS A 38 -18.05 -0.76 -5.27
C HIS A 38 -18.64 0.62 -5.56
N GLU A 39 -17.88 1.67 -5.33
CA GLU A 39 -18.31 3.03 -5.67
C GLU A 39 -18.49 3.20 -7.17
N ASP A 40 -17.56 2.70 -7.97
CA ASP A 40 -17.61 2.73 -9.42
C ASP A 40 -18.76 1.88 -9.98
N LEU A 41 -19.02 0.72 -9.40
CA LEU A 41 -20.12 -0.16 -9.82
C LEU A 41 -21.49 0.49 -9.64
N SER A 42 -21.64 1.38 -8.66
CA SER A 42 -22.89 2.10 -8.46
C SER A 42 -23.09 3.24 -9.46
N ALA A 43 -22.03 3.71 -10.13
CA ALA A 43 -22.08 4.90 -10.97
C ALA A 43 -21.76 4.65 -12.46
N HIS A 44 -20.75 3.83 -12.81
CA HIS A 44 -20.24 3.77 -14.19
C HIS A 44 -19.77 2.39 -14.65
N CYS A 45 -20.01 1.39 -13.92
CA CYS A 45 -19.39 0.07 -13.88
C CYS A 45 -18.75 -0.49 -15.17
N SER A 46 -19.50 -1.13 -16.03
CA SER A 46 -18.90 -1.89 -17.13
C SER A 46 -18.68 -1.07 -18.40
N LEU A 47 -19.48 -0.01 -18.58
CA LEU A 47 -19.41 0.80 -19.79
C LEU A 47 -18.14 1.62 -19.87
N GLY A 48 -17.71 2.23 -18.73
CA GLY A 48 -16.47 3.00 -18.67
C GLY A 48 -15.26 2.14 -19.00
N LYS A 49 -15.20 0.91 -18.48
CA LYS A 49 -14.10 -0.01 -18.77
C LYS A 49 -14.09 -0.45 -20.23
N ILE A 50 -15.27 -0.71 -20.81
CA ILE A 50 -15.39 -1.08 -22.22
C ILE A 50 -14.95 0.07 -23.12
N LEU A 51 -15.35 1.30 -22.80
CA LEU A 51 -14.95 2.48 -23.54
C LEU A 51 -13.44 2.72 -23.45
N ASP A 52 -12.86 2.57 -22.27
CA ASP A 52 -11.41 2.68 -22.05
C ASP A 52 -10.65 1.64 -22.85
N MET A 53 -11.13 0.41 -22.88
CA MET A 53 -10.53 -0.66 -23.68
C MET A 53 -10.64 -0.37 -25.18
N ALA A 54 -11.79 0.16 -25.63
CA ALA A 54 -12.01 0.50 -27.03
C ALA A 54 -11.14 1.66 -27.50
N GLN A 55 -10.83 2.60 -26.60
CA GLN A 55 -9.94 3.73 -26.88
C GLN A 55 -8.45 3.38 -26.76
N GLY A 56 -8.14 2.13 -26.41
CA GLY A 56 -6.77 1.68 -26.25
C GLY A 56 -6.07 2.24 -24.99
N ILE A 57 -6.84 2.76 -24.06
CA ILE A 57 -6.31 3.22 -22.79
C ILE A 57 -5.87 2.00 -21.97
N LYS A 58 -4.56 1.89 -21.78
CA LYS A 58 -3.96 0.77 -21.03
C LYS A 58 -4.13 1.03 -19.54
N THR A 59 -5.32 0.79 -19.01
CA THR A 59 -5.65 1.19 -17.65
C THR A 59 -4.90 0.40 -16.58
N ASP A 60 -4.53 -0.86 -16.78
CA ASP A 60 -3.98 -1.67 -15.70
C ASP A 60 -2.83 -2.61 -16.08
N ARG A 61 -2.28 -2.49 -17.29
CA ARG A 61 -1.20 -3.40 -17.72
C ARG A 61 0.09 -3.26 -16.94
N ARG A 62 0.28 -2.13 -16.24
CA ARG A 62 1.49 -1.84 -15.49
C ARG A 62 1.36 -2.10 -14.00
N ARG A 63 0.16 -2.39 -13.52
CA ARG A 63 -0.06 -2.72 -12.12
C ARG A 63 0.14 -4.20 -11.88
N ARG A 64 0.79 -4.52 -10.78
CA ARG A 64 0.90 -5.91 -10.34
C ARG A 64 -0.49 -6.40 -9.91
N ALA A 65 -0.75 -7.69 -10.15
CA ALA A 65 -1.95 -8.31 -9.62
C ALA A 65 -1.85 -8.40 -8.10
N LEU A 66 -2.74 -7.70 -7.40
CA LEU A 66 -2.83 -7.81 -5.94
C LEU A 66 -3.61 -9.07 -5.56
N PRO A 67 -3.32 -9.67 -4.39
CA PRO A 67 -4.03 -10.85 -3.94
C PRO A 67 -5.50 -10.55 -3.66
N ARG A 68 -6.32 -11.60 -3.63
CA ARG A 68 -7.73 -11.47 -3.25
C ARG A 68 -7.81 -10.94 -1.81
N CYS A 69 -8.67 -9.96 -1.58
CA CYS A 69 -8.85 -9.35 -0.27
C CYS A 69 -9.44 -10.36 0.73
N ASN A 70 -8.76 -10.56 1.84
CA ASN A 70 -9.22 -11.43 2.93
C ASN A 70 -9.15 -10.74 4.31
N ILE A 71 -9.04 -9.42 4.33
CA ILE A 71 -9.04 -8.64 5.56
C ILE A 71 -10.38 -7.92 5.73
N ASN A 72 -10.70 -7.60 6.98
CA ASN A 72 -11.90 -6.83 7.32
C ASN A 72 -11.56 -5.34 7.47
N GLU A 73 -12.60 -4.54 7.70
CA GLU A 73 -12.47 -3.08 7.86
C GLU A 73 -11.53 -2.72 9.03
N THR A 74 -11.64 -3.40 10.16
CA THR A 74 -10.80 -3.13 11.33
C THR A 74 -9.32 -3.33 11.00
N GLN A 75 -9.00 -4.40 10.29
CA GLN A 75 -7.63 -4.69 9.86
C GLN A 75 -7.13 -3.66 8.84
N ALA A 76 -7.98 -3.30 7.89
CA ALA A 76 -7.64 -2.27 6.90
C ALA A 76 -7.39 -0.91 7.55
N MET A 77 -8.22 -0.53 8.51
CA MET A 77 -8.04 0.73 9.24
C MET A 77 -6.78 0.72 10.10
N ALA A 78 -6.40 -0.42 10.67
CA ALA A 78 -5.16 -0.54 11.42
C ALA A 78 -3.94 -0.30 10.53
N VAL A 79 -3.93 -0.85 9.31
CA VAL A 79 -2.86 -0.61 8.34
C VAL A 79 -2.82 0.86 7.93
N GLU A 80 -3.98 1.45 7.65
CA GLU A 80 -4.09 2.86 7.29
C GLU A 80 -3.54 3.76 8.40
N ASP A 81 -3.91 3.51 9.65
CA ASP A 81 -3.44 4.28 10.79
C ASP A 81 -1.93 4.17 10.97
N MET A 82 -1.37 2.98 10.77
CA MET A 82 0.08 2.77 10.79
C MET A 82 0.77 3.62 9.73
N LEU A 83 0.30 3.59 8.49
CA LEU A 83 0.88 4.36 7.40
C LEU A 83 0.76 5.86 7.64
N SER A 84 -0.38 6.32 8.12
CA SER A 84 -0.60 7.73 8.46
C SER A 84 0.34 8.20 9.56
N HIS A 85 0.51 7.38 10.59
CA HIS A 85 1.42 7.68 11.70
C HIS A 85 2.87 7.78 11.21
N LEU A 86 3.29 6.87 10.34
CA LEU A 86 4.63 6.89 9.75
C LEU A 86 4.85 8.17 8.93
N LEU A 87 3.89 8.53 8.08
CA LEU A 87 3.99 9.71 7.23
C LEU A 87 4.00 11.01 8.04
N GLU A 88 3.48 11.01 9.25
CA GLU A 88 3.50 12.19 10.14
C GLU A 88 4.77 12.29 10.97
N THR A 89 5.35 11.15 11.36
CA THR A 89 6.41 11.13 12.37
C THR A 89 7.81 10.88 11.83
N GLU A 90 7.93 10.34 10.61
CA GLU A 90 9.24 10.02 10.03
C GLU A 90 9.89 11.24 9.35
N SER A 91 11.21 11.18 9.17
CA SER A 91 11.97 12.21 8.47
C SER A 91 11.62 12.25 6.99
N ALA A 92 11.97 13.36 6.32
CA ALA A 92 11.73 13.50 4.88
C ALA A 92 12.37 12.37 4.06
N LYS A 93 13.55 11.93 4.44
CA LYS A 93 14.26 10.84 3.78
C LYS A 93 13.50 9.52 3.90
N VAL A 94 13.04 9.20 5.09
CA VAL A 94 12.26 7.98 5.34
C VAL A 94 10.89 8.06 4.65
N LYS A 95 10.28 9.24 4.62
CA LYS A 95 9.02 9.45 3.88
C LYS A 95 9.17 9.11 2.41
N GLN A 96 10.32 9.42 1.81
CA GLN A 96 10.60 9.04 0.42
C GLN A 96 10.61 7.52 0.26
N TRP A 97 11.24 6.78 1.18
CA TRP A 97 11.20 5.32 1.18
C TRP A 97 9.77 4.80 1.30
N LEU A 98 8.99 5.42 2.20
CA LEU A 98 7.59 5.02 2.43
C LEU A 98 6.72 5.23 1.20
N LYS A 99 6.94 6.30 0.44
CA LYS A 99 6.23 6.54 -0.81
C LYS A 99 6.45 5.40 -1.80
N VAL A 100 7.68 4.93 -1.93
CA VAL A 100 8.01 3.81 -2.80
C VAL A 100 7.35 2.52 -2.31
N VAL A 101 7.39 2.25 -1.00
CA VAL A 101 6.75 1.07 -0.40
C VAL A 101 5.23 1.08 -0.66
N ILE A 102 4.59 2.22 -0.42
CA ILE A 102 3.14 2.36 -0.62
C ILE A 102 2.80 2.18 -2.12
N LYS A 103 3.53 2.81 -3.01
CA LYS A 103 3.30 2.67 -4.45
C LYS A 103 3.42 1.23 -4.91
N TYR A 104 4.40 0.51 -4.40
CA TYR A 104 4.65 -0.87 -4.81
C TYR A 104 3.62 -1.85 -4.21
N TYR A 105 3.49 -1.87 -2.87
CA TYR A 105 2.67 -2.88 -2.19
C TYR A 105 1.18 -2.53 -2.14
N VAL A 106 0.85 -1.27 -1.88
CA VAL A 106 -0.55 -0.84 -1.74
C VAL A 106 -1.17 -0.52 -3.09
N ASP A 107 -0.51 0.32 -3.88
CA ASP A 107 -1.05 0.75 -5.17
C ASP A 107 -0.79 -0.26 -6.30
N GLY A 108 0.12 -1.20 -6.09
CA GLY A 108 0.39 -2.26 -7.05
C GLY A 108 1.18 -1.85 -8.28
N PHE A 109 1.88 -0.71 -8.24
CA PHE A 109 2.73 -0.30 -9.36
C PHE A 109 3.98 -1.17 -9.45
N SER A 110 4.45 -1.41 -10.67
CA SER A 110 5.72 -2.07 -10.90
C SER A 110 6.89 -1.17 -10.51
N GLU A 111 8.06 -1.76 -10.26
CA GLU A 111 9.25 -0.98 -9.96
C GLU A 111 9.62 -0.04 -11.11
N GLU A 112 9.41 -0.47 -12.36
CA GLU A 112 9.64 0.34 -13.54
C GLU A 112 8.76 1.58 -13.57
N ASP A 113 7.48 1.44 -13.24
CA ASP A 113 6.54 2.56 -13.21
C ASP A 113 6.86 3.54 -12.09
N ILE A 114 7.29 3.05 -10.94
CA ILE A 114 7.71 3.90 -9.82
C ILE A 114 8.96 4.69 -10.22
N ALA A 115 9.93 4.03 -10.86
CA ALA A 115 11.14 4.68 -11.32
C ALA A 115 10.82 5.81 -12.30
N GLU A 116 9.92 5.56 -13.23
CA GLU A 116 9.48 6.57 -14.21
C GLU A 116 8.72 7.72 -13.55
N SER A 117 7.80 7.41 -12.63
CA SER A 117 6.97 8.40 -11.95
C SER A 117 7.76 9.36 -11.07
N TYR A 118 8.79 8.88 -10.42
CA TYR A 118 9.61 9.67 -9.48
C TYR A 118 10.95 10.09 -10.07
N ASP A 119 11.19 9.82 -11.35
CA ASP A 119 12.46 10.10 -12.03
C ASP A 119 13.65 9.52 -11.23
N MET A 120 13.53 8.24 -10.90
CA MET A 120 14.53 7.49 -10.14
C MET A 120 15.07 6.33 -10.97
N SER A 121 16.28 5.87 -10.65
CA SER A 121 16.81 4.64 -11.25
C SER A 121 16.11 3.42 -10.65
N MET A 122 16.11 2.30 -11.37
CA MET A 122 15.59 1.02 -10.85
C MET A 122 16.29 0.62 -9.56
N TYR A 123 17.60 0.82 -9.50
CA TYR A 123 18.38 0.55 -8.30
C TYR A 123 17.88 1.39 -7.11
N ALA A 124 17.62 2.68 -7.32
CA ALA A 124 17.12 3.57 -6.27
C ALA A 124 15.74 3.14 -5.77
N VAL A 125 14.86 2.71 -6.68
CA VAL A 125 13.53 2.20 -6.32
C VAL A 125 13.65 0.92 -5.46
N GLN A 126 14.47 -0.03 -5.87
CA GLN A 126 14.69 -1.27 -5.14
C GLN A 126 15.29 -1.01 -3.76
N ARG A 127 16.27 -0.10 -3.69
CA ARG A 127 16.89 0.31 -2.43
C ARG A 127 15.86 0.94 -1.49
N ASP A 128 15.10 1.92 -1.96
CA ASP A 128 14.13 2.64 -1.14
C ASP A 128 13.00 1.70 -0.68
N LYS A 129 12.57 0.79 -1.53
CA LYS A 129 11.58 -0.23 -1.17
C LYS A 129 12.08 -1.11 -0.03
N MET A 130 13.30 -1.59 -0.15
CA MET A 130 13.93 -2.43 0.89
C MET A 130 14.11 -1.67 2.20
N LEU A 131 14.67 -0.46 2.13
CA LEU A 131 14.90 0.36 3.33
C LEU A 131 13.61 0.74 4.02
N GLY A 132 12.59 1.13 3.26
CA GLY A 132 11.28 1.47 3.81
C GLY A 132 10.61 0.28 4.49
N THR A 133 10.65 -0.88 3.87
CA THR A 133 10.06 -2.11 4.42
C THR A 133 10.77 -2.51 5.73
N ILE A 134 12.09 -2.50 5.74
CA ILE A 134 12.89 -2.81 6.94
C ILE A 134 12.60 -1.79 8.05
N ARG A 135 12.49 -0.51 7.70
CA ARG A 135 12.22 0.55 8.68
C ARG A 135 10.87 0.33 9.38
N ILE A 136 9.82 0.02 8.61
CA ILE A 136 8.49 -0.24 9.17
C ILE A 136 8.53 -1.49 10.06
N ALA A 137 9.07 -2.56 9.54
CA ALA A 137 9.13 -3.85 10.26
C ALA A 137 9.90 -3.73 11.57
N THR A 138 11.03 -3.02 11.56
CA THR A 138 11.87 -2.84 12.74
C THR A 138 11.19 -1.93 13.77
N ARG A 139 10.60 -0.82 13.31
CA ARG A 139 9.97 0.16 14.21
C ARG A 139 8.80 -0.44 14.99
N PHE A 140 7.97 -1.24 14.33
CA PHE A 140 6.76 -1.81 14.94
C PHE A 140 6.90 -3.29 15.28
N LYS A 141 8.09 -3.88 15.09
CA LYS A 141 8.38 -5.29 15.34
C LYS A 141 7.44 -6.22 14.58
N LEU A 142 7.24 -5.92 13.31
CA LEU A 142 6.41 -6.73 12.43
C LEU A 142 7.24 -7.77 11.69
N ARG A 143 6.62 -8.88 11.35
CA ARG A 143 7.25 -9.90 10.50
C ARG A 143 7.38 -9.35 9.08
N SER A 144 8.50 -9.64 8.45
CA SER A 144 8.74 -9.26 7.05
C SER A 144 9.54 -10.36 6.36
N PHE A 145 9.34 -10.52 5.07
CA PHE A 145 10.16 -11.42 4.27
C PHE A 145 11.66 -11.05 4.30
N LEU A 146 11.96 -9.79 4.58
CA LEU A 146 13.34 -9.30 4.63
C LEU A 146 14.02 -9.52 6.00
N THR A 147 13.25 -9.73 7.05
CA THR A 147 13.76 -9.85 8.42
C THR A 147 13.58 -11.24 9.02
N ASP A 148 12.80 -12.08 8.41
CA ASP A 148 12.57 -13.47 8.88
C ASP A 148 13.64 -14.47 8.40
#